data_10a00ad17a278ed29f84693819c2f947
#
_entry.id   10a00ad17a278ed29f84693819c2f947
#
_cell.length_a   1.000
_cell.length_b   1.000
_cell.length_c   1.000
_cell.angle_alpha   90.00
_cell.angle_beta   90.00
_cell.angle_gamma   90.00
#
_symmetry.space_group_name_H-M   'P 1'
#
loop_
_entity.id
_entity.type
_entity.pdbx_description
1 polymer ?
#
loop_
_entity_poly.entity_id
_entity_poly.type
_entity_poly.pdbx_seq_one_letter_code
_entity_poly.pdbx_strand_id
1 'polypeptide(L)'
;MAQRDDISNTFAAINYINLSKSFNSNESNNKINIKKVWDVVLNPTKYEDQINDLLENKIFSKIFFKILDSEDSIHQPKLIAAASDRVFQRSSSDFKIEIVKSNKNKNTFYLILTLLKDFKLPLLNLYVICNNISLCKKISSFNNKQAQMILKKDDQFFDLVTNPETEIFIR
;
A
#
# COMPACT_ATOMS: atom_id res chain seq x y z
N MET A 1 25.29 -5.48 17.75
CA MET A 1 24.37 -5.11 16.67
C MET A 1 23.89 -6.30 15.83
N ALA A 2 24.59 -7.43 15.80
CA ALA A 2 24.22 -8.63 15.01
C ALA A 2 23.02 -9.46 15.52
N GLN A 3 22.60 -9.32 16.78
CA GLN A 3 21.55 -10.15 17.38
C GLN A 3 20.10 -9.74 17.02
N ARG A 4 19.87 -8.51 16.56
CA ARG A 4 18.53 -8.05 16.14
C ARG A 4 18.14 -8.54 14.75
N ASP A 5 19.09 -8.64 13.85
CA ASP A 5 18.83 -9.09 12.47
C ASP A 5 18.49 -10.59 12.41
N ASP A 6 19.07 -11.37 13.32
CA ASP A 6 18.84 -12.83 13.39
C ASP A 6 17.42 -13.16 13.92
N ILE A 7 16.91 -12.39 14.87
CA ILE A 7 15.55 -12.55 15.41
C ILE A 7 14.49 -12.15 14.36
N SER A 8 14.72 -11.07 13.63
CA SER A 8 13.82 -10.61 12.56
C SER A 8 13.74 -11.66 11.43
N ASN A 9 14.88 -12.20 11.01
CA ASN A 9 14.94 -13.24 9.99
C ASN A 9 14.28 -14.54 10.44
N THR A 10 14.40 -14.91 11.71
CA THR A 10 13.76 -16.08 12.29
C THR A 10 12.23 -15.92 12.36
N PHE A 11 11.74 -14.74 12.74
CA PHE A 11 10.31 -14.43 12.76
C PHE A 11 9.71 -14.44 11.35
N ALA A 12 10.40 -13.85 10.37
CA ALA A 12 10.01 -13.89 8.97
C ALA A 12 9.93 -15.33 8.44
N ALA A 13 10.90 -16.18 8.80
CA ALA A 13 10.90 -17.59 8.41
C ALA A 13 9.75 -18.39 9.03
N ILE A 14 9.42 -18.15 10.31
CA ILE A 14 8.29 -18.80 11.01
C ILE A 14 6.96 -18.36 10.39
N ASN A 15 6.79 -17.06 10.13
CA ASN A 15 5.60 -16.53 9.47
C ASN A 15 5.46 -17.10 8.04
N TYR A 16 6.57 -17.22 7.31
CA TYR A 16 6.58 -17.87 6.00
C TYR A 16 6.09 -19.32 6.07
N ILE A 17 6.58 -20.11 7.05
CA ILE A 17 6.19 -21.52 7.23
C ILE A 17 4.70 -21.61 7.61
N ASN A 18 4.21 -20.75 8.48
CA ASN A 18 2.82 -20.76 8.92
C ASN A 18 1.87 -20.33 7.78
N LEU A 19 2.22 -19.32 7.02
CA LEU A 19 1.48 -18.89 5.83
C LEU A 19 1.49 -20.01 4.76
N SER A 20 2.63 -20.62 4.49
CA SER A 20 2.73 -21.73 3.51
C SER A 20 1.89 -22.94 3.90
N LYS A 21 1.81 -23.29 5.19
CA LYS A 21 0.96 -24.36 5.69
C LYS A 21 -0.53 -24.04 5.59
N SER A 22 -0.94 -22.81 5.88
CA SER A 22 -2.35 -22.39 5.80
C SER A 22 -2.90 -22.33 4.37
N PHE A 23 -2.03 -22.12 3.37
CA PHE A 23 -2.43 -22.04 1.97
C PHE A 23 -2.28 -23.35 1.19
N ASN A 24 -1.48 -24.30 1.67
CA ASN A 24 -1.37 -25.62 1.04
C ASN A 24 -2.57 -26.56 1.31
N SER A 25 -3.49 -26.18 2.20
CA SER A 25 -4.63 -27.01 2.58
C SER A 25 -5.88 -26.84 1.72
N ASN A 26 -5.99 -25.78 0.90
CA ASN A 26 -7.20 -25.52 0.10
C ASN A 26 -6.88 -24.91 -1.25
N GLU A 27 -6.88 -25.67 -2.30
CA GLU A 27 -6.96 -25.33 -3.74
C GLU A 27 -5.80 -25.82 -4.59
N SER A 28 -6.05 -26.96 -5.21
CA SER A 28 -5.33 -27.46 -6.38
C SER A 28 -5.56 -26.55 -7.58
N ASN A 29 -4.57 -25.88 -8.08
CA ASN A 29 -4.27 -25.45 -9.46
C ASN A 29 -3.64 -24.06 -9.65
N ASN A 30 -3.55 -23.16 -8.64
CA ASN A 30 -2.76 -21.95 -8.76
C ASN A 30 -1.74 -21.86 -7.63
N LYS A 31 -0.64 -22.61 -7.73
CA LYS A 31 0.48 -22.53 -6.78
C LYS A 31 1.13 -21.15 -6.87
N ILE A 32 0.66 -20.21 -6.06
CA ILE A 32 1.36 -18.94 -5.92
C ILE A 32 2.66 -19.18 -5.18
N ASN A 33 3.76 -18.78 -5.82
CA ASN A 33 5.07 -18.86 -5.21
C ASN A 33 5.19 -17.76 -4.13
N ILE A 34 5.01 -18.13 -2.86
CA ILE A 34 5.09 -17.21 -1.71
C ILE A 34 6.44 -16.48 -1.68
N LYS A 35 7.53 -17.14 -2.11
CA LYS A 35 8.84 -16.50 -2.25
C LYS A 35 8.79 -15.31 -3.21
N LYS A 36 8.01 -15.42 -4.31
CA LYS A 36 7.81 -14.30 -5.23
C LYS A 36 7.05 -13.16 -4.58
N VAL A 37 6.03 -13.47 -3.75
CA VAL A 37 5.27 -12.42 -3.03
C VAL A 37 6.19 -11.66 -2.09
N TRP A 38 7.02 -12.36 -1.33
CA TRP A 38 8.04 -11.76 -0.46
C TRP A 38 9.03 -10.88 -1.24
N ASP A 39 9.54 -11.38 -2.38
CA ASP A 39 10.48 -10.61 -3.21
C ASP A 39 9.84 -9.31 -3.72
N VAL A 40 8.55 -9.34 -4.08
CA VAL A 40 7.80 -8.13 -4.48
C VAL A 40 7.62 -7.16 -3.33
N VAL A 41 7.31 -7.65 -2.12
CA VAL A 41 7.15 -6.79 -0.94
C VAL A 41 8.49 -6.14 -0.55
N LEU A 42 9.59 -6.91 -0.57
CA LEU A 42 10.90 -6.41 -0.15
C LEU A 42 11.60 -5.56 -1.22
N ASN A 43 11.30 -5.79 -2.50
CA ASN A 43 11.94 -5.13 -3.63
C ASN A 43 10.91 -4.53 -4.61
N PRO A 44 10.01 -3.63 -4.15
CA PRO A 44 8.89 -3.15 -4.98
C PRO A 44 9.35 -2.43 -6.25
N THR A 45 10.50 -1.78 -6.23
CA THR A 45 11.07 -1.07 -7.39
C THR A 45 11.43 -2.01 -8.54
N LYS A 46 11.80 -3.26 -8.25
CA LYS A 46 12.10 -4.30 -9.25
C LYS A 46 10.85 -4.73 -10.03
N TYR A 47 9.69 -4.57 -9.44
CA TYR A 47 8.41 -5.04 -9.97
C TYR A 47 7.44 -3.90 -10.29
N GLU A 48 7.93 -2.66 -10.37
CA GLU A 48 7.13 -1.44 -10.52
C GLU A 48 6.09 -1.53 -11.64
N ASP A 49 6.51 -2.00 -12.82
CA ASP A 49 5.64 -2.11 -14.00
C ASP A 49 4.65 -3.29 -13.94
N GLN A 50 4.88 -4.27 -13.06
CA GLN A 50 4.09 -5.50 -12.96
C GLN A 50 3.23 -5.57 -11.70
N ILE A 51 3.42 -4.64 -10.75
CA ILE A 51 2.84 -4.78 -9.43
C ILE A 51 1.31 -4.75 -9.47
N ASN A 52 0.72 -3.93 -10.32
CA ASN A 52 -0.73 -3.85 -10.44
C ASN A 52 -1.30 -5.15 -11.02
N ASP A 53 -0.68 -5.71 -12.06
CA ASP A 53 -1.08 -7.01 -12.65
C ASP A 53 -0.99 -8.15 -11.61
N LEU A 54 0.05 -8.14 -10.79
CA LEU A 54 0.21 -9.11 -9.70
C LEU A 54 -0.88 -8.95 -8.63
N LEU A 55 -1.26 -7.72 -8.32
CA LEU A 55 -2.30 -7.42 -7.33
C LEU A 55 -3.72 -7.74 -7.80
N GLU A 56 -3.96 -7.87 -9.12
CA GLU A 56 -5.22 -8.36 -9.68
C GLU A 56 -5.51 -9.81 -9.26
N ASN A 57 -4.47 -10.61 -9.04
CA ASN A 57 -4.63 -11.97 -8.52
C ASN A 57 -5.04 -11.91 -7.03
N LYS A 58 -6.28 -12.30 -6.73
CA LYS A 58 -6.87 -12.23 -5.38
C LYS A 58 -6.07 -12.95 -4.30
N ILE A 59 -5.45 -14.10 -4.64
CA ILE A 59 -4.68 -14.88 -3.67
C ILE A 59 -3.33 -14.19 -3.44
N PHE A 60 -2.67 -13.75 -4.51
CA PHE A 60 -1.44 -12.97 -4.43
C PHE A 60 -1.66 -11.71 -3.58
N SER A 61 -2.69 -10.93 -3.89
CA SER A 61 -3.04 -9.70 -3.19
C SER A 61 -3.26 -9.94 -1.69
N LYS A 62 -4.03 -10.96 -1.30
CA LYS A 62 -4.25 -11.30 0.11
C LYS A 62 -2.95 -11.62 0.85
N ILE A 63 -2.07 -12.40 0.24
CA ILE A 63 -0.78 -12.77 0.85
C ILE A 63 0.11 -11.53 0.93
N PHE A 64 0.16 -10.74 -0.16
CA PHE A 64 0.95 -9.52 -0.25
C PHE A 64 0.60 -8.53 0.88
N PHE A 65 -0.69 -8.24 1.09
CA PHE A 65 -1.09 -7.30 2.15
C PHE A 65 -0.89 -7.86 3.56
N LYS A 66 -1.00 -9.18 3.77
CA LYS A 66 -0.63 -9.79 5.06
C LYS A 66 0.85 -9.65 5.37
N ILE A 67 1.72 -9.82 4.36
CA ILE A 67 3.15 -9.62 4.53
C ILE A 67 3.44 -8.13 4.75
N LEU A 68 2.81 -7.26 3.97
CA LEU A 68 2.99 -5.82 4.09
C LEU A 68 2.61 -5.31 5.48
N ASP A 69 1.52 -5.84 6.06
CA ASP A 69 1.06 -5.51 7.42
C ASP A 69 2.00 -6.04 8.51
N SER A 70 2.69 -7.17 8.26
CA SER A 70 3.67 -7.76 9.20
C SER A 70 5.04 -7.09 9.14
N GLU A 71 5.36 -6.40 8.07
CA GLU A 71 6.60 -5.64 7.90
C GLU A 71 6.39 -4.18 8.35
N ASP A 72 7.46 -3.42 8.54
CA ASP A 72 7.42 -2.01 9.00
C ASP A 72 6.69 -1.06 8.01
N SER A 73 5.57 -1.48 7.45
CA SER A 73 4.71 -0.66 6.63
C SER A 73 3.78 0.16 7.51
N ILE A 74 3.46 1.36 7.07
CA ILE A 74 2.44 2.16 7.72
C ILE A 74 1.09 1.72 7.16
N HIS A 75 0.25 1.23 8.03
CA HIS A 75 -1.09 0.80 7.72
C HIS A 75 -2.13 1.79 8.24
N GLN A 76 -3.08 2.14 7.41
CA GLN A 76 -4.29 2.82 7.81
C GLN A 76 -5.49 1.93 7.50
N PRO A 77 -6.15 1.39 8.53
CA PRO A 77 -7.37 0.62 8.37
C PRO A 77 -8.50 1.51 7.82
N LYS A 78 -9.60 0.90 7.47
CA LYS A 78 -10.83 1.57 7.02
C LYS A 78 -11.20 2.71 7.97
N LEU A 79 -11.52 3.87 7.43
CA LEU A 79 -11.89 5.03 8.22
C LEU A 79 -13.39 5.24 8.21
N ILE A 80 -13.88 5.71 9.36
CA ILE A 80 -15.16 6.41 9.40
C ILE A 80 -14.87 7.83 8.90
N ALA A 81 -15.11 8.07 7.61
CA ALA A 81 -14.75 9.32 6.96
C ALA A 81 -15.70 10.45 7.35
N ALA A 82 -15.14 11.61 7.70
CA ALA A 82 -15.84 12.87 7.62
C ALA A 82 -15.54 13.49 6.24
N ALA A 83 -16.50 13.48 5.33
CA ALA A 83 -16.40 14.20 4.06
C ALA A 83 -16.92 15.63 4.25
N SER A 84 -16.08 16.62 4.02
CA SER A 84 -16.54 17.98 3.74
C SER A 84 -16.47 18.20 2.22
N ASP A 85 -17.40 18.99 1.66
CA ASP A 85 -17.62 19.14 0.20
C ASP A 85 -16.42 19.61 -0.64
N ARG A 86 -15.29 19.95 -0.07
CA ARG A 86 -14.15 20.54 -0.77
C ARG A 86 -12.82 19.79 -0.62
N VAL A 87 -12.63 19.04 0.45
CA VAL A 87 -11.37 18.35 0.75
C VAL A 87 -11.69 16.99 1.34
N PHE A 88 -11.29 15.96 0.64
CA PHE A 88 -11.27 14.62 1.24
C PHE A 88 -9.97 14.49 2.04
N GLN A 89 -10.08 14.12 3.31
CA GLN A 89 -8.95 14.00 4.20
C GLN A 89 -8.98 12.68 4.96
N ARG A 90 -7.83 12.02 5.01
CA ARG A 90 -7.56 10.85 5.85
C ARG A 90 -6.31 11.10 6.66
N SER A 91 -6.31 10.70 7.92
CA SER A 91 -5.14 10.84 8.79
C SER A 91 -4.96 9.62 9.68
N SER A 92 -3.72 9.26 9.94
CA SER A 92 -3.28 8.28 10.93
C SER A 92 -2.27 8.95 11.88
N SER A 93 -1.69 8.17 12.79
CA SER A 93 -0.57 8.65 13.63
C SER A 93 0.70 8.98 12.81
N ASP A 94 0.82 8.42 11.61
CA ASP A 94 2.07 8.37 10.85
C ASP A 94 2.05 9.19 9.57
N PHE A 95 0.86 9.41 9.00
CA PHE A 95 0.69 10.19 7.78
C PHE A 95 -0.70 10.83 7.67
N LYS A 96 -0.81 11.80 6.79
CA LYS A 96 -2.04 12.47 6.37
C LYS A 96 -2.14 12.46 4.85
N ILE A 97 -3.31 12.12 4.31
CA ILE A 97 -3.65 12.25 2.90
C ILE A 97 -4.75 13.29 2.76
N GLU A 98 -4.55 14.22 1.85
CA GLU A 98 -5.53 15.23 1.45
C GLU A 98 -5.74 15.16 -0.05
N ILE A 99 -7.00 15.23 -0.49
CA ILE A 99 -7.34 15.32 -1.91
C ILE A 99 -8.02 16.65 -2.17
N VAL A 100 -7.34 17.48 -2.94
CA VAL A 100 -7.75 18.86 -3.24
C VAL A 100 -8.10 18.96 -4.71
N LYS A 101 -9.23 19.56 -5.02
CA LYS A 101 -9.64 19.80 -6.41
C LYS A 101 -8.79 20.90 -7.05
N SER A 102 -8.39 20.68 -8.30
CA SER A 102 -7.70 21.71 -9.08
C SER A 102 -8.62 22.91 -9.40
N ASN A 103 -8.12 24.11 -9.20
CA ASN A 103 -8.83 25.33 -9.58
C ASN A 103 -8.91 25.53 -11.10
N LYS A 104 -7.98 24.94 -11.86
CA LYS A 104 -7.88 25.11 -13.32
C LYS A 104 -8.66 24.07 -14.10
N ASN A 105 -8.83 22.85 -13.55
CA ASN A 105 -9.47 21.75 -14.26
C ASN A 105 -10.38 20.97 -13.30
N LYS A 106 -11.66 20.92 -13.62
CA LYS A 106 -12.70 20.27 -12.80
C LYS A 106 -12.51 18.74 -12.64
N ASN A 107 -11.78 18.11 -13.56
CA ASN A 107 -11.52 16.66 -13.56
C ASN A 107 -10.16 16.30 -12.97
N THR A 108 -9.41 17.28 -12.48
CA THR A 108 -8.08 17.07 -11.91
C THR A 108 -8.09 17.33 -10.41
N PHE A 109 -7.45 16.42 -9.68
CA PHE A 109 -7.28 16.50 -8.24
C PHE A 109 -5.79 16.35 -7.89
N TYR A 110 -5.41 16.88 -6.76
CA TYR A 110 -4.08 16.72 -6.18
C TYR A 110 -4.21 15.88 -4.93
N LEU A 111 -3.55 14.71 -4.91
CA LEU A 111 -3.33 13.97 -3.69
C LEU A 111 -2.07 14.51 -3.04
N ILE A 112 -2.19 14.98 -1.81
CA ILE A 112 -1.10 15.48 -0.99
C ILE A 112 -0.90 14.48 0.14
N LEU A 113 0.25 13.81 0.15
CA LEU A 113 0.67 12.95 1.24
C LEU A 113 1.65 13.71 2.14
N THR A 114 1.34 13.80 3.42
CA THR A 114 2.20 14.37 4.45
C THR A 114 2.61 13.27 5.42
N LEU A 115 3.92 13.04 5.57
CA LEU A 115 4.46 12.11 6.56
C LEU A 115 4.61 12.82 7.90
N LEU A 116 4.03 12.26 8.95
CA LEU A 116 4.09 12.82 10.32
C LEU A 116 5.31 12.31 11.08
N LYS A 117 5.87 11.15 10.66
CA LYS A 117 7.12 10.59 11.16
C LYS A 117 8.24 10.71 10.12
N ASP A 118 9.47 10.51 10.57
CA ASP A 118 10.63 10.48 9.67
C ASP A 118 10.76 9.11 9.02
N PHE A 119 10.70 9.09 7.69
CA PHE A 119 10.98 7.90 6.88
C PHE A 119 12.33 8.04 6.22
N LYS A 120 13.12 6.97 6.29
CA LYS A 120 14.48 6.93 5.71
C LYS A 120 14.50 6.53 4.23
N LEU A 121 13.32 6.31 3.61
CA LEU A 121 13.26 5.80 2.24
C LEU A 121 13.14 6.96 1.23
N PRO A 122 13.98 6.96 0.18
CA PRO A 122 13.94 7.98 -0.88
C PRO A 122 12.72 7.83 -1.79
N LEU A 123 12.10 6.68 -1.81
CA LEU A 123 10.93 6.33 -2.62
C LEU A 123 9.93 5.61 -1.74
N LEU A 124 8.68 5.99 -1.86
CA LEU A 124 7.57 5.32 -1.19
C LEU A 124 6.54 4.84 -2.21
N ASN A 125 5.95 3.71 -1.92
CA ASN A 125 4.80 3.19 -2.65
C ASN A 125 3.55 3.36 -1.80
N LEU A 126 2.50 3.86 -2.43
CA LEU A 126 1.17 3.99 -1.85
C LEU A 126 0.29 2.86 -2.40
N TYR A 127 -0.03 1.92 -1.54
CA TYR A 127 -0.92 0.81 -1.85
C TYR A 127 -2.31 1.10 -1.30
N VAL A 128 -3.32 0.82 -2.10
CA VAL A 128 -4.72 0.96 -1.73
C VAL A 128 -5.45 -0.36 -2.00
N ILE A 129 -6.27 -0.81 -1.05
CA ILE A 129 -7.07 -2.03 -1.19
C ILE A 129 -8.51 -1.80 -0.74
N CYS A 130 -9.47 -2.16 -1.57
CA CYS A 130 -10.90 -2.16 -1.26
C CYS A 130 -11.58 -3.32 -1.98
N ASN A 131 -12.31 -4.16 -1.25
CA ASN A 131 -13.20 -5.22 -1.80
C ASN A 131 -12.57 -6.15 -2.84
N ASN A 132 -11.33 -6.52 -2.79
CA ASN A 132 -10.56 -7.32 -3.76
C ASN A 132 -10.00 -6.53 -4.95
N ILE A 133 -10.09 -5.21 -4.96
CA ILE A 133 -9.37 -4.35 -5.91
C ILE A 133 -8.18 -3.77 -5.16
N SER A 134 -7.01 -3.90 -5.74
CA SER A 134 -5.76 -3.44 -5.14
C SER A 134 -4.94 -2.71 -6.20
N LEU A 135 -4.48 -1.52 -5.88
CA LEU A 135 -3.63 -0.72 -6.76
C LEU A 135 -2.44 -0.16 -5.99
N CYS A 136 -1.38 0.11 -6.74
CA CYS A 136 -0.17 0.74 -6.24
C CYS A 136 0.17 1.98 -7.07
N LYS A 137 0.57 3.06 -6.40
CA LYS A 137 1.21 4.21 -7.05
C LYS A 137 2.50 4.58 -6.34
N LYS A 138 3.54 4.78 -7.12
CA LYS A 138 4.84 5.25 -6.66
C LYS A 138 4.80 6.73 -6.33
N ILE A 139 5.41 7.10 -5.23
CA ILE A 139 5.59 8.47 -4.79
C ILE A 139 7.08 8.77 -4.85
N SER A 140 7.50 9.56 -5.84
CA SER A 140 8.90 9.71 -6.21
C SER A 140 9.61 10.95 -5.67
N SER A 141 8.89 11.90 -5.09
CA SER A 141 9.50 13.15 -4.63
C SER A 141 8.85 13.66 -3.36
N PHE A 142 9.64 13.72 -2.31
CA PHE A 142 9.24 14.37 -1.06
C PHE A 142 9.99 15.70 -0.90
N ASN A 143 9.24 16.74 -0.58
CA ASN A 143 9.78 18.00 -0.12
C ASN A 143 9.21 18.30 1.26
N ASN A 144 10.07 18.44 2.26
CA ASN A 144 9.67 18.71 3.65
C ASN A 144 8.57 17.75 4.17
N LYS A 145 8.77 16.43 3.98
CA LYS A 145 7.81 15.38 4.36
C LYS A 145 6.50 15.38 3.57
N GLN A 146 6.38 16.20 2.55
CA GLN A 146 5.21 16.21 1.68
C GLN A 146 5.54 15.73 0.28
N ALA A 147 4.62 14.96 -0.29
CA ALA A 147 4.64 14.59 -1.69
C ALA A 147 3.29 14.89 -2.31
N GLN A 148 3.29 15.19 -3.60
CA GLN A 148 2.07 15.49 -4.34
C GLN A 148 2.01 14.66 -5.61
N MET A 149 0.84 14.11 -5.89
CA MET A 149 0.56 13.48 -7.18
C MET A 149 -0.75 14.00 -7.78
N ILE A 150 -0.82 13.96 -9.11
CA ILE A 150 -2.02 14.35 -9.85
C ILE A 150 -2.89 13.11 -10.04
N LEU A 151 -4.17 13.25 -9.72
CA LEU A 151 -5.20 12.25 -9.97
C LEU A 151 -6.25 12.82 -10.92
N LYS A 152 -6.78 11.99 -11.81
CA LYS A 152 -7.94 12.33 -12.60
C LYS A 152 -9.19 11.73 -11.98
N LYS A 153 -10.34 12.36 -12.17
CA LYS A 153 -11.61 11.89 -11.61
C LYS A 153 -12.03 10.51 -12.14
N ASP A 154 -11.61 10.15 -13.34
CA ASP A 154 -11.85 8.87 -14.01
C ASP A 154 -10.77 7.82 -13.72
N ASP A 155 -9.79 8.12 -12.85
CA ASP A 155 -8.76 7.18 -12.42
C ASP A 155 -9.32 6.27 -11.31
N GLN A 156 -9.29 4.95 -11.53
CA GLN A 156 -9.71 3.97 -10.54
C GLN A 156 -9.00 4.16 -9.18
N PHE A 157 -7.75 4.62 -9.19
CA PHE A 157 -7.04 4.94 -7.96
C PHE A 157 -7.68 6.10 -7.19
N PHE A 158 -8.25 7.09 -7.90
CA PHE A 158 -9.01 8.18 -7.28
C PHE A 158 -10.24 7.63 -6.54
N ASP A 159 -11.01 6.76 -7.19
CA ASP A 159 -12.19 6.15 -6.59
C ASP A 159 -11.83 5.33 -5.35
N LEU A 160 -10.74 4.55 -5.41
CA LEU A 160 -10.28 3.77 -4.27
C LEU A 160 -9.83 4.66 -3.12
N VAL A 161 -8.93 5.61 -3.36
CA VAL A 161 -8.37 6.42 -2.27
C VAL A 161 -9.41 7.31 -1.58
N THR A 162 -10.48 7.68 -2.29
CA THR A 162 -11.60 8.46 -1.73
C THR A 162 -12.67 7.60 -1.05
N ASN A 163 -12.65 6.29 -1.25
CA ASN A 163 -13.61 5.38 -0.61
C ASN A 163 -13.22 5.15 0.87
N PRO A 164 -14.11 5.41 1.84
CA PRO A 164 -13.83 5.21 3.26
C PRO A 164 -13.50 3.76 3.63
N GLU A 165 -14.02 2.78 2.87
CA GLU A 165 -13.76 1.36 3.07
C GLU A 165 -12.37 0.90 2.62
N THR A 166 -11.60 1.79 1.99
CA THR A 166 -10.25 1.48 1.50
C THR A 166 -9.24 1.46 2.63
N GLU A 167 -8.44 0.42 2.69
CA GLU A 167 -7.23 0.34 3.50
C GLU A 167 -6.04 0.90 2.72
N ILE A 168 -5.16 1.61 3.42
CA ILE A 168 -4.00 2.25 2.81
C ILE A 168 -2.74 1.77 3.50
N PHE A 169 -1.73 1.40 2.70
CA PHE A 169 -0.39 1.06 3.16
C PHE A 169 0.64 1.94 2.46
N ILE A 170 1.66 2.36 3.20
CA ILE A 170 2.79 3.14 2.69
C ILE A 170 4.08 2.41 3.04
N ARG A 171 4.89 2.17 2.02
CA ARG A 171 6.21 1.53 2.19
C ARG A 171 7.21 2.03 1.15
#